data_fcf9003e5235df17a86a1c40837624df
#
_entry.id   fcf9003e5235df17a86a1c40837624df
#
_cell.length_a   1.000
_cell.length_b   1.000
_cell.length_c   1.000
_cell.angle_alpha   90.00
_cell.angle_beta   90.00
_cell.angle_gamma   90.00
#
_symmetry.space_group_name_H-M   'P 1'
#
loop_
_entity.id
_entity.type
_entity.pdbx_description
1 polymer ?
#
loop_
_entity_poly.entity_id
_entity_poly.type
_entity_poly.pdbx_seq_one_letter_code
_entity_poly.pdbx_strand_id
1 'polypeptide(L)'
;MIVESVELKDYRNYEFLDMNFNEHVNIIYGDNAQGKTNILESIYMCSTSKSHRGSKDREIVRFGEDESHIKLNVLKHGMKYRIDMHLKKNKTKGIAVNGIPIKKAVELFGIINIVFFSPEDLNIIKNGPSERRRFMDMELSQLDKIYLSNLVNYNKVLNQRNKLLKDIAFSPSEQLMQTLDIWDMQLVKYGSLIIKGRKSFIEKINTIISDIHSLSLIHI
;
A
#
# COMPACT_ATOMS: atom_id res chain seq x y z
N MET A 1 -9.15 -16.20 3.17
CA MET A 1 -9.17 -15.32 1.98
C MET A 1 -8.34 -15.98 0.90
N ILE A 2 -8.88 -16.09 -0.31
CA ILE A 2 -8.29 -16.83 -1.42
C ILE A 2 -8.31 -15.92 -2.65
N VAL A 3 -7.21 -15.82 -3.36
CA VAL A 3 -7.17 -15.24 -4.70
C VAL A 3 -7.64 -16.31 -5.67
N GLU A 4 -8.77 -16.06 -6.36
CA GLU A 4 -9.32 -17.02 -7.33
C GLU A 4 -8.66 -16.88 -8.70
N SER A 5 -8.52 -15.64 -9.20
CA SER A 5 -7.89 -15.39 -10.51
C SER A 5 -7.37 -13.98 -10.65
N VAL A 6 -6.42 -13.80 -11.55
CA VAL A 6 -5.92 -12.50 -12.03
C VAL A 6 -5.95 -12.45 -13.54
N GLU A 7 -6.50 -11.38 -14.08
CA GLU A 7 -6.46 -11.05 -15.51
C GLU A 7 -5.66 -9.75 -15.68
N LEU A 8 -4.69 -9.78 -16.57
CA LEU A 8 -3.82 -8.63 -16.88
C LEU A 8 -3.93 -8.33 -18.37
N LYS A 9 -4.06 -7.06 -18.72
CA LYS A 9 -4.00 -6.60 -20.10
C LYS A 9 -3.06 -5.40 -20.19
N ASP A 10 -2.11 -5.47 -21.13
CA ASP A 10 -1.08 -4.46 -21.39
C ASP A 10 -0.34 -4.02 -20.13
N TYR A 11 -0.02 -5.01 -19.28
CA TYR A 11 0.59 -4.83 -17.97
C TYR A 11 2.05 -5.30 -17.97
N ARG A 12 3.00 -4.39 -17.71
CA ARG A 12 4.44 -4.68 -17.71
C ARG A 12 4.87 -5.35 -19.04
N ASN A 13 5.24 -6.61 -18.98
CA ASN A 13 5.63 -7.41 -20.16
C ASN A 13 4.48 -8.24 -20.74
N TYR A 14 3.32 -8.26 -20.08
CA TYR A 14 2.16 -9.01 -20.53
C TYR A 14 1.29 -8.18 -21.49
N GLU A 15 1.03 -8.71 -22.67
CA GLU A 15 -0.05 -8.25 -23.54
C GLU A 15 -1.38 -8.68 -22.96
N PHE A 16 -1.47 -9.97 -22.68
CA PHE A 16 -2.61 -10.56 -21.99
C PHE A 16 -2.15 -11.71 -21.12
N LEU A 17 -2.72 -11.83 -19.92
CA LEU A 17 -2.59 -12.98 -19.03
C LEU A 17 -3.93 -13.21 -18.35
N ASP A 18 -4.40 -14.46 -18.35
CA ASP A 18 -5.50 -14.94 -17.50
C ASP A 18 -4.98 -16.14 -16.71
N MET A 19 -4.99 -16.03 -15.38
CA MET A 19 -4.44 -17.04 -14.49
C MET A 19 -5.40 -17.32 -13.33
N ASN A 20 -5.71 -18.59 -13.14
CA ASN A 20 -6.45 -19.07 -11.98
C ASN A 20 -5.47 -19.61 -10.93
N PHE A 21 -5.83 -19.46 -9.65
CA PHE A 21 -5.03 -19.90 -8.52
C PHE A 21 -5.72 -21.02 -7.76
N ASN A 22 -4.90 -21.89 -7.18
CA ASN A 22 -5.35 -22.88 -6.21
C ASN A 22 -5.61 -22.19 -4.85
N GLU A 23 -6.48 -22.77 -4.04
CA GLU A 23 -6.85 -22.24 -2.72
C GLU A 23 -5.69 -22.17 -1.71
N HIS A 24 -4.70 -23.03 -1.84
CA HIS A 24 -3.60 -23.19 -0.86
C HIS A 24 -2.29 -22.61 -1.39
N VAL A 25 -1.47 -23.42 -2.04
CA VAL A 25 -0.14 -23.05 -2.48
C VAL A 25 -0.09 -22.99 -4.00
N ASN A 26 0.45 -21.89 -4.52
CA ASN A 26 0.70 -21.69 -5.93
C ASN A 26 2.18 -21.42 -6.14
N ILE A 27 2.82 -22.18 -7.02
CA ILE A 27 4.22 -22.04 -7.36
C ILE A 27 4.31 -21.48 -8.78
N ILE A 28 4.86 -20.27 -8.89
CA ILE A 28 5.11 -19.62 -10.19
C ILE A 28 6.58 -19.76 -10.51
N TYR A 29 6.91 -20.56 -11.51
CA TYR A 29 8.29 -20.86 -11.92
C TYR A 29 8.52 -20.55 -13.41
N GLY A 30 9.77 -20.49 -13.81
CA GLY A 30 10.21 -20.19 -15.17
C GLY A 30 11.49 -19.35 -15.16
N ASP A 31 11.99 -18.99 -16.34
CA ASP A 31 13.21 -18.20 -16.52
C ASP A 31 13.12 -16.79 -15.95
N ASN A 32 14.26 -16.18 -15.71
CA ASN A 32 14.31 -14.79 -15.25
C ASN A 32 13.74 -13.83 -16.31
N ALA A 33 13.24 -12.70 -15.86
CA ALA A 33 12.61 -11.68 -16.69
C ALA A 33 11.28 -12.09 -17.38
N GLN A 34 10.72 -13.27 -17.16
CA GLN A 34 9.44 -13.71 -17.73
C GLN A 34 8.20 -13.09 -17.05
N GLY A 35 8.38 -12.26 -16.04
CA GLY A 35 7.27 -11.52 -15.44
C GLY A 35 6.66 -12.14 -14.18
N LYS A 36 7.22 -13.22 -13.61
CA LYS A 36 6.71 -13.87 -12.39
C LYS A 36 6.39 -12.88 -11.27
N THR A 37 7.33 -11.99 -10.98
CA THR A 37 7.15 -10.96 -9.95
C THR A 37 6.10 -9.91 -10.36
N ASN A 38 5.84 -9.72 -11.65
CA ASN A 38 4.85 -8.78 -12.13
C ASN A 38 3.42 -9.26 -11.84
N ILE A 39 3.20 -10.59 -11.80
CA ILE A 39 1.93 -11.18 -11.36
C ILE A 39 1.70 -10.86 -9.87
N LEU A 40 2.70 -11.11 -9.02
CA LEU A 40 2.61 -10.78 -7.60
C LEU A 40 2.43 -9.27 -7.36
N GLU A 41 3.12 -8.43 -8.14
CA GLU A 41 2.97 -6.97 -8.11
C GLU A 41 1.53 -6.55 -8.42
N SER A 42 0.87 -7.18 -9.39
CA SER A 42 -0.52 -6.86 -9.76
C SER A 42 -1.48 -7.17 -8.61
N ILE A 43 -1.31 -8.30 -7.92
CA ILE A 43 -2.11 -8.67 -6.74
C ILE A 43 -1.87 -7.67 -5.60
N TYR A 44 -0.59 -7.33 -5.35
CA TYR A 44 -0.22 -6.32 -4.34
C TYR A 44 -0.86 -4.95 -4.65
N MET A 45 -0.87 -4.53 -5.91
CA MET A 45 -1.51 -3.28 -6.33
C MET A 45 -3.01 -3.28 -6.09
N CYS A 46 -3.68 -4.40 -6.29
CA CYS A 46 -5.11 -4.54 -6.00
C CYS A 46 -5.44 -4.46 -4.49
N SER A 47 -4.47 -4.67 -3.62
CA SER A 47 -4.63 -4.49 -2.17
C SER A 47 -4.28 -3.07 -1.70
N THR A 48 -3.20 -2.50 -2.24
CA THR A 48 -2.58 -1.26 -1.72
C THR A 48 -2.72 -0.06 -2.64
N SER A 49 -3.21 -0.26 -3.87
CA SER A 49 -3.26 0.75 -4.93
C SER A 49 -1.88 1.24 -5.43
N LYS A 50 -0.77 0.65 -4.97
CA LYS A 50 0.59 1.06 -5.34
C LYS A 50 1.45 -0.14 -5.68
N SER A 51 2.45 0.05 -6.53
CA SER A 51 3.51 -0.92 -6.74
C SER A 51 4.40 -1.04 -5.49
N HIS A 52 4.76 -2.25 -5.10
CA HIS A 52 5.74 -2.49 -4.02
C HIS A 52 7.13 -1.94 -4.38
N ARG A 53 7.47 -1.91 -5.67
CA ARG A 53 8.73 -1.34 -6.18
C ARG A 53 8.75 0.18 -6.21
N GLY A 54 7.64 0.86 -5.87
CA GLY A 54 7.52 2.31 -5.96
C GLY A 54 7.37 2.85 -7.39
N SER A 55 7.14 1.98 -8.37
CA SER A 55 6.92 2.38 -9.77
C SER A 55 5.71 3.29 -9.91
N LYS A 56 5.81 4.29 -10.77
CA LYS A 56 4.68 5.14 -11.16
C LYS A 56 3.73 4.36 -12.08
N ASP A 57 2.45 4.68 -12.06
CA ASP A 57 1.43 3.98 -12.87
C ASP A 57 1.81 3.94 -14.37
N ARG A 58 2.41 5.01 -14.90
CA ARG A 58 2.89 5.07 -16.30
C ARG A 58 4.00 4.07 -16.64
N GLU A 59 4.78 3.63 -15.64
CA GLU A 59 5.89 2.68 -15.80
C GLU A 59 5.41 1.23 -15.73
N ILE A 60 4.15 1.04 -15.33
CA ILE A 60 3.49 -0.26 -15.21
C ILE A 60 2.77 -0.61 -16.52
N VAL A 61 2.26 0.39 -17.22
CA VAL A 61 1.68 0.21 -18.55
C VAL A 61 2.73 -0.37 -19.49
N ARG A 62 2.34 -1.38 -20.28
CA ARG A 62 3.20 -2.05 -21.26
C ARG A 62 3.85 -1.03 -22.19
N PHE A 63 5.08 -1.31 -22.58
CA PHE A 63 5.78 -0.47 -23.54
C PHE A 63 5.03 -0.43 -24.88
N GLY A 64 4.83 0.77 -25.41
CA GLY A 64 4.03 0.99 -26.62
C GLY A 64 2.55 1.30 -26.38
N GLU A 65 1.98 0.92 -25.21
CA GLU A 65 0.59 1.09 -24.89
C GLU A 65 0.33 2.32 -24.00
N ASP A 66 -0.89 2.85 -24.02
CA ASP A 66 -1.30 4.01 -23.21
C ASP A 66 -2.06 3.66 -21.94
N GLU A 67 -2.63 2.47 -21.90
CA GLU A 67 -3.49 1.99 -20.82
C GLU A 67 -3.15 0.55 -20.45
N SER A 68 -3.48 0.16 -19.22
CA SER A 68 -3.34 -1.20 -18.72
C SER A 68 -4.48 -1.53 -17.79
N HIS A 69 -4.90 -2.79 -17.76
CA HIS A 69 -5.98 -3.26 -16.92
C HIS A 69 -5.52 -4.43 -16.05
N ILE A 70 -5.94 -4.39 -14.78
CA ILE A 70 -5.82 -5.48 -13.84
C ILE A 70 -7.22 -5.82 -13.35
N LYS A 71 -7.58 -7.09 -13.39
CA LYS A 71 -8.81 -7.60 -12.78
C LYS A 71 -8.44 -8.74 -11.86
N LEU A 72 -8.81 -8.63 -10.60
CA LEU A 72 -8.51 -9.59 -9.55
C LEU A 72 -9.80 -10.08 -8.92
N ASN A 73 -9.99 -11.40 -8.88
CA ASN A 73 -11.10 -12.03 -8.19
C ASN A 73 -10.62 -12.69 -6.91
N VAL A 74 -11.31 -12.41 -5.80
CA VAL A 74 -10.95 -12.86 -4.45
C VAL A 74 -12.19 -13.37 -3.71
N LEU A 75 -12.04 -14.49 -3.03
CA LEU A 75 -13.03 -15.02 -2.09
C LEU A 75 -12.59 -14.68 -0.65
N LYS A 76 -13.40 -13.91 0.08
CA LYS A 76 -13.15 -13.53 1.48
C LYS A 76 -14.39 -13.78 2.32
N HIS A 77 -14.27 -14.64 3.33
CA HIS A 77 -15.40 -15.00 4.22
C HIS A 77 -16.67 -15.45 3.46
N GLY A 78 -16.50 -16.23 2.41
CA GLY A 78 -17.61 -16.71 1.55
C GLY A 78 -18.15 -15.66 0.57
N MET A 79 -17.66 -14.41 0.60
CA MET A 79 -18.09 -13.37 -0.33
C MET A 79 -17.05 -13.17 -1.43
N LYS A 80 -17.54 -13.03 -2.67
CA LYS A 80 -16.69 -12.73 -3.84
C LYS A 80 -16.48 -11.23 -3.98
N TYR A 81 -15.22 -10.86 -4.16
CA TYR A 81 -14.83 -9.50 -4.51
C TYR A 81 -14.11 -9.50 -5.84
N ARG A 82 -14.51 -8.60 -6.74
CA ARG A 82 -13.80 -8.29 -7.95
C ARG A 82 -13.21 -6.89 -7.84
N ILE A 83 -11.92 -6.77 -8.06
CA ILE A 83 -11.22 -5.48 -8.12
C ILE A 83 -10.77 -5.28 -9.55
N ASP A 84 -11.25 -4.20 -10.15
CA ASP A 84 -10.85 -3.75 -11.47
C ASP A 84 -9.99 -2.50 -11.31
N MET A 85 -8.78 -2.51 -11.88
CA MET A 85 -7.88 -1.35 -11.88
C MET A 85 -7.51 -0.99 -13.31
N HIS A 86 -7.77 0.26 -13.67
CA HIS A 86 -7.47 0.80 -14.98
C HIS A 86 -6.37 1.86 -14.84
N LEU A 87 -5.18 1.54 -15.31
CA LEU A 87 -3.99 2.40 -15.29
C LEU A 87 -3.89 3.17 -16.60
N LYS A 88 -3.54 4.44 -16.54
CA LYS A 88 -3.35 5.31 -17.71
C LYS A 88 -2.05 6.10 -17.55
N LYS A 89 -1.28 6.26 -18.64
CA LYS A 89 -0.01 6.99 -18.61
C LYS A 89 -0.18 8.45 -18.19
N ASN A 90 -1.23 9.12 -18.66
CA ASN A 90 -1.41 10.57 -18.54
C ASN A 90 -2.64 10.99 -17.71
N LYS A 91 -3.27 10.04 -17.01
CA LYS A 91 -4.46 10.31 -16.17
C LYS A 91 -4.34 9.55 -14.85
N THR A 92 -5.16 9.97 -13.89
CA THR A 92 -5.34 9.22 -12.65
C THR A 92 -5.96 7.86 -12.95
N LYS A 93 -5.47 6.80 -12.30
CA LYS A 93 -6.04 5.46 -12.43
C LYS A 93 -7.48 5.41 -11.94
N GLY A 94 -8.29 4.59 -12.59
CA GLY A 94 -9.61 4.19 -12.14
C GLY A 94 -9.53 2.91 -11.31
N ILE A 95 -10.30 2.81 -10.24
CA ILE A 95 -10.45 1.58 -9.46
C ILE A 95 -11.93 1.34 -9.22
N ALA A 96 -12.38 0.11 -9.39
CA ALA A 96 -13.74 -0.31 -9.07
C ALA A 96 -13.71 -1.59 -8.21
N VAL A 97 -14.67 -1.72 -7.31
CA VAL A 97 -14.89 -2.92 -6.50
C VAL A 97 -16.29 -3.44 -6.81
N ASN A 98 -16.38 -4.67 -7.29
CA ASN A 98 -17.63 -5.29 -7.76
C ASN A 98 -18.38 -4.43 -8.80
N GLY A 99 -17.61 -3.78 -9.68
CA GLY A 99 -18.14 -2.89 -10.72
C GLY A 99 -18.51 -1.48 -10.24
N ILE A 100 -18.40 -1.18 -8.95
CA ILE A 100 -18.69 0.14 -8.38
C ILE A 100 -17.39 0.94 -8.29
N PRO A 101 -17.25 2.06 -9.01
CA PRO A 101 -16.07 2.91 -8.93
C PRO A 101 -15.86 3.47 -7.53
N ILE A 102 -14.63 3.37 -7.01
CA ILE A 102 -14.23 4.02 -5.76
C ILE A 102 -13.59 5.37 -6.04
N LYS A 103 -13.87 6.35 -5.20
CA LYS A 103 -13.37 7.73 -5.37
C LYS A 103 -11.95 7.92 -4.82
N LYS A 104 -11.60 7.16 -3.80
CA LYS A 104 -10.31 7.28 -3.11
C LYS A 104 -9.66 5.91 -2.98
N ALA A 105 -8.39 5.82 -3.33
CA ALA A 105 -7.61 4.60 -3.20
C ALA A 105 -7.59 4.01 -1.77
N VAL A 106 -7.81 4.85 -0.76
CA VAL A 106 -7.98 4.47 0.65
C VAL A 106 -9.15 3.49 0.86
N GLU A 107 -10.18 3.55 0.04
CA GLU A 107 -11.35 2.66 0.12
C GLU A 107 -11.02 1.21 -0.23
N LEU A 108 -9.90 0.98 -0.91
CA LEU A 108 -9.40 -0.35 -1.28
C LEU A 108 -8.83 -1.11 -0.06
N PHE A 109 -8.24 -0.37 0.91
CA PHE A 109 -7.60 -0.98 2.06
C PHE A 109 -8.59 -1.79 2.93
N GLY A 110 -8.15 -2.97 3.34
CA GLY A 110 -8.95 -3.89 4.15
C GLY A 110 -9.97 -4.73 3.37
N ILE A 111 -10.15 -4.51 2.05
CA ILE A 111 -10.87 -5.44 1.19
C ILE A 111 -10.03 -6.70 1.03
N ILE A 112 -8.80 -6.55 0.58
CA ILE A 112 -7.80 -7.61 0.54
C ILE A 112 -6.69 -7.24 1.52
N ASN A 113 -6.32 -8.18 2.38
CA ASN A 113 -5.15 -8.06 3.25
C ASN A 113 -4.04 -8.93 2.66
N ILE A 114 -2.89 -8.35 2.42
CA ILE A 114 -1.76 -9.02 1.82
C ILE A 114 -0.52 -8.88 2.70
N VAL A 115 0.22 -9.96 2.86
CA VAL A 115 1.60 -9.94 3.33
C VAL A 115 2.48 -10.25 2.12
N PHE A 116 3.34 -9.31 1.77
CA PHE A 116 4.24 -9.44 0.64
C PHE A 116 5.67 -9.40 1.13
N PHE A 117 6.48 -10.33 0.63
CA PHE A 117 7.91 -10.36 0.91
C PHE A 117 8.70 -10.36 -0.40
N SER A 118 9.69 -9.52 -0.48
CA SER A 118 10.63 -9.42 -1.59
C SER A 118 12.04 -9.14 -1.07
N PRO A 119 13.10 -9.39 -1.87
CA PRO A 119 14.47 -9.03 -1.47
C PRO A 119 14.65 -7.54 -1.13
N GLU A 120 13.83 -6.66 -1.71
CA GLU A 120 13.83 -5.22 -1.43
C GLU A 120 13.39 -4.90 0.01
N ASP A 121 12.65 -5.78 0.68
CA ASP A 121 12.20 -5.57 2.07
C ASP A 121 13.36 -5.58 3.07
N LEU A 122 14.52 -6.12 2.68
CA LEU A 122 15.76 -5.95 3.44
C LEU A 122 16.15 -4.47 3.63
N ASN A 123 15.61 -3.58 2.82
CA ASN A 123 15.76 -2.13 2.98
C ASN A 123 15.14 -1.60 4.29
N ILE A 124 14.21 -2.32 4.91
CA ILE A 124 13.68 -2.01 6.25
C ILE A 124 14.81 -1.98 7.29
N ILE A 125 15.82 -2.85 7.12
CA ILE A 125 16.99 -2.92 7.99
C ILE A 125 18.07 -1.94 7.53
N LYS A 126 18.37 -1.93 6.22
CA LYS A 126 19.49 -1.15 5.64
C LYS A 126 19.22 0.34 5.61
N ASN A 127 17.98 0.73 5.34
CA ASN A 127 17.59 2.13 5.20
C ASN A 127 17.12 2.74 6.54
N GLY A 128 16.91 4.05 6.52
CA GLY A 128 16.56 4.83 7.69
C GLY A 128 15.15 4.57 8.25
N PRO A 129 14.78 5.28 9.34
CA PRO A 129 13.49 5.10 10.03
C PRO A 129 12.25 5.33 9.16
N SER A 130 12.37 6.01 8.01
CA SER A 130 11.28 6.25 7.07
C SER A 130 10.70 4.95 6.50
N GLU A 131 11.57 4.00 6.12
CA GLU A 131 11.13 2.71 5.56
C GLU A 131 10.43 1.87 6.64
N ARG A 132 10.95 1.84 7.86
CA ARG A 132 10.30 1.16 8.99
C ARG A 132 8.92 1.73 9.30
N ARG A 133 8.78 3.07 9.29
CA ARG A 133 7.46 3.70 9.47
C ARG A 133 6.52 3.37 8.32
N ARG A 134 7.01 3.42 7.07
CA ARG A 134 6.23 3.08 5.89
C ARG A 134 5.70 1.64 5.94
N PHE A 135 6.53 0.69 6.33
CA PHE A 135 6.12 -0.70 6.53
C PHE A 135 5.00 -0.80 7.58
N MET A 136 5.22 -0.28 8.80
CA MET A 136 4.19 -0.30 9.84
C MET A 136 2.90 0.36 9.40
N ASP A 137 2.97 1.50 8.72
CA ASP A 137 1.80 2.23 8.24
C ASP A 137 1.02 1.42 7.19
N MET A 138 1.72 0.69 6.33
CA MET A 138 1.10 -0.17 5.33
C MET A 138 0.35 -1.32 5.99
N GLU A 139 1.00 -2.04 6.91
CA GLU A 139 0.39 -3.17 7.62
C GLU A 139 -0.79 -2.74 8.49
N LEU A 140 -0.62 -1.70 9.30
CA LEU A 140 -1.69 -1.17 10.14
C LEU A 140 -2.87 -0.64 9.33
N SER A 141 -2.62 -0.02 8.19
CA SER A 141 -3.68 0.51 7.32
C SER A 141 -4.56 -0.58 6.71
N GLN A 142 -4.02 -1.79 6.51
CA GLN A 142 -4.80 -2.93 6.06
C GLN A 142 -5.70 -3.51 7.15
N LEU A 143 -5.28 -3.40 8.41
CA LEU A 143 -5.92 -4.01 9.58
C LEU A 143 -6.92 -3.08 10.27
N ASP A 144 -6.64 -1.78 10.28
CA ASP A 144 -7.39 -0.78 11.06
C ASP A 144 -7.75 0.45 10.21
N LYS A 145 -9.03 0.58 9.88
CA LYS A 145 -9.56 1.72 9.14
C LYS A 145 -9.47 3.04 9.92
N ILE A 146 -9.48 2.99 11.26
CA ILE A 146 -9.34 4.19 12.10
C ILE A 146 -7.89 4.67 12.03
N TYR A 147 -6.92 3.75 12.12
CA TYR A 147 -5.51 4.08 11.91
C TYR A 147 -5.28 4.71 10.54
N LEU A 148 -5.78 4.09 9.48
CA LEU A 148 -5.69 4.59 8.12
C LEU A 148 -6.28 6.01 7.98
N SER A 149 -7.45 6.25 8.57
CA SER A 149 -8.07 7.58 8.58
C SER A 149 -7.20 8.62 9.28
N ASN A 150 -6.65 8.27 10.44
CA ASN A 150 -5.74 9.15 11.19
C ASN A 150 -4.46 9.44 10.39
N LEU A 151 -3.88 8.44 9.71
CA LEU A 151 -2.70 8.60 8.87
C LEU A 151 -2.97 9.53 7.68
N VAL A 152 -4.11 9.39 7.02
CA VAL A 152 -4.53 10.27 5.91
C VAL A 152 -4.69 11.70 6.39
N ASN A 153 -5.38 11.90 7.53
CA ASN A 153 -5.59 13.22 8.10
C ASN A 153 -4.27 13.86 8.56
N TYR A 154 -3.39 13.11 9.20
CA TYR A 154 -2.06 13.55 9.59
C TYR A 154 -1.27 14.08 8.39
N ASN A 155 -1.18 13.28 7.32
CA ASN A 155 -0.45 13.67 6.11
C ASN A 155 -1.07 14.91 5.44
N LYS A 156 -2.40 15.04 5.46
CA LYS A 156 -3.09 16.24 4.95
C LYS A 156 -2.71 17.47 5.76
N VAL A 157 -2.79 17.39 7.08
CA VAL A 157 -2.44 18.48 8.00
C VAL A 157 -0.97 18.84 7.86
N LEU A 158 -0.06 17.85 7.82
CA LEU A 158 1.37 18.07 7.63
C LEU A 158 1.68 18.84 6.34
N ASN A 159 1.02 18.49 5.24
CA ASN A 159 1.20 19.18 3.96
C ASN A 159 0.70 20.62 4.02
N GLN A 160 -0.46 20.88 4.65
CA GLN A 160 -0.99 22.24 4.83
C GLN A 160 -0.07 23.08 5.72
N ARG A 161 0.38 22.52 6.85
CA ARG A 161 1.35 23.16 7.72
C ARG A 161 2.65 23.53 7.02
N ASN A 162 3.21 22.59 6.26
CA ASN A 162 4.45 22.80 5.53
C ASN A 162 4.29 23.89 4.44
N LYS A 163 3.12 23.98 3.81
CA LYS A 163 2.78 25.07 2.89
C LYS A 163 2.71 26.40 3.64
N LEU A 164 1.96 26.45 4.75
CA LEU A 164 1.84 27.66 5.57
C LEU A 164 3.19 28.17 6.06
N LEU A 165 4.10 27.29 6.49
CA LEU A 165 5.47 27.67 6.91
C LEU A 165 6.27 28.33 5.78
N LYS A 166 6.10 27.86 4.54
CA LYS A 166 6.72 28.51 3.36
C LYS A 166 6.11 29.89 3.12
N ASP A 167 4.79 30.03 3.24
CA ASP A 167 4.08 31.30 3.07
C ASP A 167 4.52 32.31 4.15
N ILE A 168 4.65 31.87 5.42
CA ILE A 168 5.16 32.68 6.53
C ILE A 168 6.61 33.12 6.29
N ALA A 169 7.47 32.22 5.80
CA ALA A 169 8.86 32.54 5.50
C ALA A 169 9.00 33.59 4.38
N PHE A 170 8.05 33.60 3.43
CA PHE A 170 8.04 34.57 2.33
C PHE A 170 7.38 35.90 2.71
N SER A 171 6.27 35.87 3.45
CA SER A 171 5.50 37.06 3.87
C SER A 171 4.93 36.84 5.27
N PRO A 172 5.69 37.17 6.34
CA PRO A 172 5.23 37.01 7.71
C PRO A 172 4.00 37.85 8.02
N SER A 173 2.97 37.25 8.66
CA SER A 173 1.84 37.99 9.22
C SER A 173 1.34 37.32 10.50
N GLU A 174 0.76 38.11 11.40
CA GLU A 174 0.20 37.62 12.65
C GLU A 174 -0.92 36.60 12.44
N GLN A 175 -1.77 36.79 11.45
CA GLN A 175 -2.86 35.88 11.09
C GLN A 175 -2.32 34.49 10.64
N LEU A 176 -1.23 34.47 9.85
CA LEU A 176 -0.60 33.23 9.44
C LEU A 176 0.04 32.48 10.64
N MET A 177 0.62 33.22 11.58
CA MET A 177 1.18 32.64 12.81
C MET A 177 0.08 32.02 13.69
N GLN A 178 -1.04 32.70 13.90
CA GLN A 178 -2.18 32.16 14.64
C GLN A 178 -2.78 30.91 13.96
N THR A 179 -2.77 30.87 12.63
CA THR A 179 -3.21 29.70 11.86
C THR A 179 -2.27 28.50 12.06
N LEU A 180 -0.97 28.73 12.30
CA LEU A 180 0.01 27.68 12.54
C LEU A 180 -0.34 26.87 13.79
N ASP A 181 -0.76 27.52 14.86
CA ASP A 181 -1.14 26.86 16.12
C ASP A 181 -2.28 25.85 15.92
N ILE A 182 -3.23 26.18 15.06
CA ILE A 182 -4.36 25.28 14.73
C ILE A 182 -3.84 24.02 14.03
N TRP A 183 -2.92 24.17 13.10
CA TRP A 183 -2.31 23.01 12.41
C TRP A 183 -1.45 22.19 13.36
N ASP A 184 -0.71 22.81 14.28
CA ASP A 184 0.09 22.12 15.28
C ASP A 184 -0.76 21.28 16.24
N MET A 185 -1.88 21.83 16.72
CA MET A 185 -2.85 21.09 17.53
C MET A 185 -3.39 19.86 16.79
N GLN A 186 -3.71 20.00 15.50
CA GLN A 186 -4.19 18.87 14.68
C GLN A 186 -3.08 17.83 14.44
N LEU A 187 -1.83 18.26 14.21
CA LEU A 187 -0.69 17.34 14.09
C LEU A 187 -0.48 16.53 15.37
N VAL A 188 -0.55 17.17 16.53
CA VAL A 188 -0.44 16.50 17.82
C VAL A 188 -1.57 15.49 17.98
N LYS A 189 -2.81 15.87 17.67
CA LYS A 189 -3.98 14.98 17.75
C LYS A 189 -3.81 13.72 16.92
N TYR A 190 -3.55 13.83 15.63
CA TYR A 190 -3.42 12.66 14.75
C TYR A 190 -2.10 11.94 14.95
N GLY A 191 -1.01 12.67 15.17
CA GLY A 191 0.32 12.11 15.40
C GLY A 191 0.40 11.23 16.63
N SER A 192 -0.21 11.63 17.74
CA SER A 192 -0.27 10.82 18.98
C SER A 192 -0.99 9.48 18.77
N LEU A 193 -2.09 9.49 17.99
CA LEU A 193 -2.84 8.26 17.67
C LEU A 193 -2.02 7.31 16.79
N ILE A 194 -1.28 7.84 15.80
CA ILE A 194 -0.38 7.07 14.95
C ILE A 194 0.76 6.46 15.76
N ILE A 195 1.40 7.25 16.63
CA ILE A 195 2.48 6.77 17.50
C ILE A 195 1.98 5.65 18.41
N LYS A 196 0.81 5.82 19.03
CA LYS A 196 0.19 4.79 19.86
C LYS A 196 -0.08 3.50 19.08
N GLY A 197 -0.61 3.61 17.85
CA GLY A 197 -0.85 2.45 16.97
C GLY A 197 0.44 1.72 16.62
N ARG A 198 1.49 2.45 16.21
CA ARG A 198 2.79 1.86 15.90
C ARG A 198 3.44 1.18 17.11
N LYS A 199 3.36 1.80 18.29
CA LYS A 199 3.87 1.22 19.54
C LYS A 199 3.19 -0.12 19.83
N SER A 200 1.87 -0.15 19.83
CA SER A 200 1.10 -1.38 20.05
C SER A 200 1.41 -2.48 19.02
N PHE A 201 1.60 -2.10 17.76
CA PHE A 201 1.99 -3.02 16.70
C PHE A 201 3.37 -3.64 16.94
N ILE A 202 4.36 -2.82 17.33
CA ILE A 202 5.72 -3.30 17.65
C ILE A 202 5.68 -4.25 18.84
N GLU A 203 4.93 -3.92 19.89
CA GLU A 203 4.79 -4.78 21.07
C GLU A 203 4.23 -6.16 20.70
N LYS A 204 3.18 -6.21 19.87
CA LYS A 204 2.59 -7.47 19.38
C LYS A 204 3.55 -8.27 18.51
N ILE A 205 4.25 -7.61 17.57
CA ILE A 205 5.20 -8.28 16.69
C ILE A 205 6.39 -8.83 17.50
N ASN A 206 6.90 -8.08 18.46
CA ASN A 206 8.01 -8.53 19.30
C ASN A 206 7.69 -9.83 20.04
N THR A 207 6.46 -9.99 20.53
CA THR A 207 6.04 -11.25 21.17
C THR A 207 6.15 -12.41 20.18
N ILE A 208 5.60 -12.26 18.97
CA ILE A 208 5.61 -13.30 17.93
C ILE A 208 7.04 -13.61 17.45
N ILE A 209 7.84 -12.56 17.20
CA ILE A 209 9.23 -12.73 16.71
C ILE A 209 10.10 -13.40 17.78
N SER A 210 9.92 -13.07 19.05
CA SER A 210 10.64 -13.69 20.16
C SER A 210 10.44 -15.20 20.18
N ASP A 211 9.20 -15.66 20.00
CA ASP A 211 8.87 -17.07 19.96
C ASP A 211 9.51 -17.78 18.75
N ILE A 212 9.39 -17.18 17.56
CA ILE A 212 9.99 -17.72 16.34
C ILE A 212 11.52 -17.78 16.45
N HIS A 213 12.14 -16.72 16.98
CA HIS A 213 13.59 -16.65 17.14
C HIS A 213 14.09 -17.70 18.14
N SER A 214 13.39 -17.91 19.25
CA SER A 214 13.75 -18.93 20.23
C SER A 214 13.69 -20.34 19.63
N LEU A 215 12.68 -20.63 18.78
CA LEU A 215 12.59 -21.90 18.05
C LEU A 215 13.74 -22.08 17.03
N SER A 216 14.19 -21.02 16.38
CA SER A 216 15.26 -21.08 15.40
C SER A 216 16.64 -21.31 16.03
N LEU A 217 16.87 -20.85 17.26
CA LEU A 217 18.14 -21.05 18.00
C LEU A 217 18.28 -22.47 18.58
N ILE A 218 17.20 -23.22 18.69
CA ILE A 218 17.25 -24.62 19.17
C ILE A 218 17.83 -25.56 18.11
N HIS A 219 17.93 -25.14 16.86
CA HIS A 219 18.42 -25.93 15.72
C HIS A 219 19.84 -25.54 15.27
N ILE A 220 20.54 -24.69 16.01
CA ILE A 220 21.96 -24.38 15.84
C ILE A 220 22.72 -24.97 17.05
#